data_3f27b7440adedb1e694d948028b4ff58
#
_entry.id   3f27b7440adedb1e694d948028b4ff58
#
_cell.length_a   1.000
_cell.length_b   1.000
_cell.length_c   1.000
_cell.angle_alpha   90.00
_cell.angle_beta   90.00
_cell.angle_gamma   90.00
#
_symmetry.space_group_name_H-M   'P 1'
#
loop_
_entity.id
_entity.type
_entity.pdbx_description
1 polymer ?
#
loop_
_entity_poly.entity_id
_entity_poly.type
_entity_poly.pdbx_seq_one_letter_code
_entity_poly.pdbx_strand_id
1 'polypeptide(L)'
;MPAPQPDPLAWNDALLRDPHHVRDKRQRVQKMFAAIAPSYDLNNRLHSLWMDQAWRRKAVKLAQLRATDQVIDVACGTGDLTLAFYAGLLRLCGGKLGRFHSRSAPGSGPKPVIGIDFTYEMLPVARKKVEAREFVWPDKHSDVWARFRVCTFINGDAQSLPLPDASADVVSIAFGIRNVQDPAAAIREFRRVLRPGGRLIILEFSLPTNPVLRGMYNFYFRQILPRTATLISGDKTGAYKYLPESVNTFIGREQMTAMMRDAGFADVDQHPMTFGVCVCYRGRVP
;
A
#
# COMPACT_ATOMS: atom_id res chain seq x y z
N MET A 1 -27.17 -32.87 3.06
CA MET A 1 -27.01 -31.49 3.51
C MET A 1 -27.13 -30.59 2.28
N PRO A 2 -27.92 -29.51 2.31
CA PRO A 2 -27.95 -28.57 1.19
C PRO A 2 -26.56 -27.99 0.99
N ALA A 3 -26.15 -27.79 -0.28
CA ALA A 3 -24.88 -27.17 -0.60
C ALA A 3 -24.80 -25.79 0.09
N PRO A 4 -23.63 -25.42 0.66
CA PRO A 4 -23.49 -24.11 1.29
C PRO A 4 -23.80 -23.03 0.25
N GLN A 5 -24.71 -22.11 0.61
CA GLN A 5 -25.02 -20.96 -0.25
C GLN A 5 -23.76 -20.15 -0.51
N PRO A 6 -23.54 -19.72 -1.76
CA PRO A 6 -22.40 -18.87 -2.06
C PRO A 6 -22.44 -17.58 -1.24
N ASP A 7 -21.30 -17.16 -0.73
CA ASP A 7 -21.16 -15.93 0.01
C ASP A 7 -21.66 -14.70 -0.82
N PRO A 8 -22.65 -13.95 -0.34
CA PRO A 8 -23.22 -12.83 -1.10
C PRO A 8 -22.22 -11.71 -1.39
N LEU A 9 -21.14 -11.61 -0.62
CA LEU A 9 -20.07 -10.64 -0.83
C LEU A 9 -18.86 -11.20 -1.61
N ALA A 10 -18.89 -12.46 -2.06
CA ALA A 10 -17.85 -12.98 -2.94
C ALA A 10 -17.93 -12.35 -4.34
N TRP A 11 -16.76 -12.16 -4.96
CA TRP A 11 -16.66 -11.71 -6.33
C TRP A 11 -17.08 -12.83 -7.30
N ASN A 12 -17.91 -12.50 -8.25
CA ASN A 12 -18.34 -13.39 -9.31
C ASN A 12 -18.08 -12.78 -10.69
N ASP A 13 -18.18 -13.59 -11.75
CA ASP A 13 -17.82 -13.17 -13.10
C ASP A 13 -18.68 -12.00 -13.64
N ALA A 14 -19.92 -11.84 -13.16
CA ALA A 14 -20.76 -10.70 -13.55
C ALA A 14 -20.26 -9.39 -12.95
N LEU A 15 -19.90 -9.39 -11.65
CA LEU A 15 -19.36 -8.22 -10.94
C LEU A 15 -17.95 -7.87 -11.43
N LEU A 16 -17.17 -8.87 -11.85
CA LEU A 16 -15.80 -8.68 -12.33
C LEU A 16 -15.70 -8.02 -13.70
N ARG A 17 -16.81 -7.87 -14.44
CA ARG A 17 -16.84 -7.11 -15.70
C ARG A 17 -16.58 -5.62 -15.50
N ASP A 18 -17.05 -5.08 -14.37
CA ASP A 18 -16.82 -3.68 -13.96
C ASP A 18 -16.73 -3.56 -12.44
N PRO A 19 -15.61 -4.03 -11.85
CA PRO A 19 -15.48 -4.12 -10.40
C PRO A 19 -15.37 -2.75 -9.71
N HIS A 20 -15.09 -1.68 -10.47
CA HIS A 20 -14.92 -0.35 -9.91
C HIS A 20 -16.26 0.37 -9.66
N HIS A 21 -17.31 0.04 -10.40
CA HIS A 21 -18.63 0.64 -10.26
C HIS A 21 -19.64 -0.21 -9.47
N VAL A 22 -19.17 -1.28 -8.83
CA VAL A 22 -20.02 -2.10 -7.94
C VAL A 22 -20.39 -1.30 -6.70
N ARG A 23 -21.69 -1.20 -6.39
CA ARG A 23 -22.23 -0.36 -5.31
C ARG A 23 -21.67 -0.73 -3.93
N ASP A 24 -21.49 -2.01 -3.64
CA ASP A 24 -20.96 -2.55 -2.39
C ASP A 24 -19.48 -2.95 -2.48
N LYS A 25 -18.73 -2.39 -3.45
CA LYS A 25 -17.30 -2.62 -3.67
C LYS A 25 -16.50 -2.52 -2.36
N ARG A 26 -16.76 -1.49 -1.57
CA ARG A 26 -16.09 -1.25 -0.28
C ARG A 26 -16.17 -2.47 0.65
N GLN A 27 -17.36 -3.03 0.84
CA GLN A 27 -17.59 -4.19 1.72
C GLN A 27 -16.95 -5.46 1.15
N ARG A 28 -17.05 -5.68 -0.16
CA ARG A 28 -16.44 -6.83 -0.85
C ARG A 28 -14.93 -6.81 -0.75
N VAL A 29 -14.33 -5.66 -1.00
CA VAL A 29 -12.88 -5.45 -0.90
C VAL A 29 -12.39 -5.68 0.53
N GLN A 30 -13.07 -5.14 1.54
CA GLN A 30 -12.73 -5.35 2.94
C GLN A 30 -12.77 -6.83 3.31
N LYS A 31 -13.88 -7.51 3.00
CA LYS A 31 -14.05 -8.94 3.29
C LYS A 31 -13.00 -9.80 2.58
N MET A 32 -12.73 -9.50 1.32
CA MET A 32 -11.72 -10.16 0.51
C MET A 32 -10.33 -10.04 1.15
N PHE A 33 -9.90 -8.83 1.50
CA PHE A 33 -8.58 -8.62 2.12
C PHE A 33 -8.50 -9.21 3.52
N ALA A 34 -9.57 -9.18 4.31
CA ALA A 34 -9.63 -9.85 5.61
C ALA A 34 -9.39 -11.35 5.47
N ALA A 35 -10.02 -12.00 4.48
CA ALA A 35 -9.90 -13.44 4.27
C ALA A 35 -8.48 -13.87 3.83
N ILE A 36 -7.78 -13.05 3.02
CA ILE A 36 -6.45 -13.40 2.51
C ILE A 36 -5.31 -12.86 3.36
N ALA A 37 -5.57 -12.07 4.41
CA ALA A 37 -4.54 -11.42 5.22
C ALA A 37 -3.41 -12.36 5.70
N PRO A 38 -3.68 -13.59 6.17
CA PRO A 38 -2.62 -14.51 6.63
C PRO A 38 -1.64 -14.93 5.54
N SER A 39 -2.09 -15.07 4.29
CA SER A 39 -1.28 -15.54 3.15
C SER A 39 -0.82 -14.41 2.21
N TYR A 40 -1.25 -13.17 2.49
CA TYR A 40 -1.08 -12.03 1.61
C TYR A 40 0.37 -11.78 1.20
N ASP A 41 1.28 -11.75 2.16
CA ASP A 41 2.69 -11.47 1.89
C ASP A 41 3.35 -12.56 1.04
N LEU A 42 3.07 -13.84 1.37
CA LEU A 42 3.62 -14.97 0.63
C LEU A 42 3.17 -14.95 -0.83
N ASN A 43 1.87 -14.77 -1.06
CA ASN A 43 1.32 -14.69 -2.40
C ASN A 43 1.91 -13.50 -3.19
N ASN A 44 1.99 -12.32 -2.60
CA ASN A 44 2.56 -11.15 -3.27
C ASN A 44 4.02 -11.39 -3.68
N ARG A 45 4.85 -11.95 -2.78
CA ARG A 45 6.26 -12.24 -3.10
C ARG A 45 6.43 -13.26 -4.19
N LEU A 46 5.70 -14.37 -4.11
CA LEU A 46 5.79 -15.44 -5.12
C LEU A 46 5.33 -14.95 -6.50
N HIS A 47 4.16 -14.31 -6.57
CA HIS A 47 3.56 -13.91 -7.85
C HIS A 47 4.18 -12.65 -8.45
N SER A 48 4.87 -11.82 -7.66
CA SER A 48 5.68 -10.70 -8.17
C SER A 48 7.14 -11.07 -8.40
N LEU A 49 7.58 -12.30 -8.10
CA LEU A 49 8.99 -12.71 -8.10
C LEU A 49 9.85 -11.74 -7.29
N TRP A 50 9.38 -11.33 -6.10
CA TRP A 50 10.00 -10.31 -5.23
C TRP A 50 10.13 -8.91 -5.83
N MET A 51 9.58 -8.64 -7.01
CA MET A 51 9.60 -7.31 -7.64
C MET A 51 8.84 -6.27 -6.80
N ASP A 52 7.81 -6.70 -6.07
CA ASP A 52 7.05 -5.84 -5.15
C ASP A 52 7.94 -5.11 -4.14
N GLN A 53 8.99 -5.75 -3.64
CA GLN A 53 9.96 -5.12 -2.74
C GLN A 53 10.85 -4.09 -3.46
N ALA A 54 11.23 -4.35 -4.71
CA ALA A 54 11.97 -3.39 -5.52
C ALA A 54 11.13 -2.14 -5.84
N TRP A 55 9.85 -2.33 -6.17
CA TRP A 55 8.91 -1.23 -6.43
C TRP A 55 8.71 -0.36 -5.19
N ARG A 56 8.54 -0.96 -3.99
CA ARG A 56 8.43 -0.21 -2.72
C ARG A 56 9.70 0.58 -2.42
N ARG A 57 10.88 -0.01 -2.61
CA ARG A 57 12.15 0.74 -2.45
C ARG A 57 12.24 1.92 -3.40
N LYS A 58 11.78 1.78 -4.65
CA LYS A 58 11.74 2.88 -5.61
C LYS A 58 10.75 3.96 -5.17
N ALA A 59 9.56 3.60 -4.67
CA ALA A 59 8.58 4.53 -4.12
C ALA A 59 9.17 5.36 -2.96
N VAL A 60 9.84 4.71 -2.00
CA VAL A 60 10.54 5.40 -0.91
C VAL A 60 11.62 6.36 -1.44
N LYS A 61 12.39 5.97 -2.47
CA LYS A 61 13.38 6.85 -3.09
C LYS A 61 12.73 8.08 -3.76
N LEU A 62 11.61 7.88 -4.45
CA LEU A 62 10.86 8.95 -5.12
C LEU A 62 10.20 9.92 -4.13
N ALA A 63 9.91 9.48 -2.90
CA ALA A 63 9.40 10.35 -1.84
C ALA A 63 10.42 11.40 -1.38
N GLN A 64 11.71 11.27 -1.69
CA GLN A 64 12.76 12.23 -1.32
C GLN A 64 12.68 12.60 0.17
N LEU A 65 12.73 11.59 1.02
CA LEU A 65 12.56 11.74 2.47
C LEU A 65 13.56 12.71 3.08
N ARG A 66 13.09 13.43 4.10
CA ARG A 66 13.91 14.22 5.04
C ARG A 66 13.84 13.56 6.42
N ALA A 67 14.87 13.70 7.22
CA ALA A 67 14.94 13.06 8.54
C ALA A 67 13.77 13.45 9.48
N THR A 68 13.22 14.64 9.29
CA THR A 68 12.12 15.20 10.09
C THR A 68 10.72 14.93 9.53
N ASP A 69 10.60 14.24 8.41
CA ASP A 69 9.31 14.01 7.72
C ASP A 69 8.36 13.19 8.61
N GLN A 70 7.09 13.62 8.62
CA GLN A 70 5.97 12.79 9.07
C GLN A 70 5.41 12.05 7.86
N VAL A 71 5.49 10.73 7.89
CA VAL A 71 5.03 9.87 6.79
C VAL A 71 3.74 9.16 7.19
N ILE A 72 2.76 9.19 6.29
CA ILE A 72 1.49 8.47 6.39
C ILE A 72 1.43 7.46 5.24
N ASP A 73 1.24 6.20 5.56
CA ASP A 73 1.09 5.11 4.58
C ASP A 73 -0.35 4.61 4.60
N VAL A 74 -1.13 5.00 3.58
CA VAL A 74 -2.56 4.68 3.46
C VAL A 74 -2.73 3.37 2.71
N ALA A 75 -3.75 2.59 3.08
CA ALA A 75 -3.92 1.20 2.67
C ALA A 75 -2.62 0.40 2.92
N CYS A 76 -2.09 0.55 4.14
CA CYS A 76 -0.79 0.01 4.52
C CYS A 76 -0.73 -1.53 4.52
N GLY A 77 -1.89 -2.19 4.57
CA GLY A 77 -2.01 -3.64 4.59
C GLY A 77 -1.19 -4.25 5.73
N THR A 78 -0.32 -5.18 5.39
CA THR A 78 0.59 -5.85 6.32
C THR A 78 1.86 -5.04 6.66
N GLY A 79 1.93 -3.74 6.28
CA GLY A 79 2.94 -2.79 6.71
C GLY A 79 4.29 -2.84 5.96
N ASP A 80 4.38 -3.51 4.81
CA ASP A 80 5.66 -3.62 4.07
C ASP A 80 6.21 -2.26 3.62
N LEU A 81 5.36 -1.38 3.07
CA LEU A 81 5.78 -0.05 2.66
C LEU A 81 6.00 0.87 3.86
N THR A 82 5.14 0.76 4.89
CA THR A 82 5.31 1.47 6.17
C THR A 82 6.70 1.23 6.75
N LEU A 83 7.13 -0.04 6.82
CA LEU A 83 8.47 -0.42 7.28
C LEU A 83 9.59 0.08 6.35
N ALA A 84 9.35 0.07 5.04
CA ALA A 84 10.33 0.58 4.07
C ALA A 84 10.55 2.09 4.24
N PHE A 85 9.50 2.87 4.50
CA PHE A 85 9.59 4.29 4.84
C PHE A 85 10.35 4.53 6.14
N TYR A 86 9.99 3.79 7.19
CA TYR A 86 10.71 3.92 8.47
C TYR A 86 12.21 3.59 8.31
N ALA A 87 12.55 2.54 7.57
CA ALA A 87 13.94 2.21 7.26
C ALA A 87 14.65 3.33 6.48
N GLY A 88 13.93 4.03 5.60
CA GLY A 88 14.42 5.20 4.88
C GLY A 88 14.75 6.36 5.82
N LEU A 89 13.81 6.73 6.69
CA LEU A 89 13.98 7.78 7.69
C LEU A 89 15.12 7.46 8.67
N LEU A 90 15.17 6.21 9.14
CA LEU A 90 16.20 5.75 10.06
C LEU A 90 17.62 5.93 9.49
N ARG A 91 17.81 5.59 8.20
CA ARG A 91 19.11 5.79 7.52
C ARG A 91 19.52 7.27 7.47
N LEU A 92 18.57 8.17 7.27
CA LEU A 92 18.83 9.62 7.26
C LEU A 92 19.24 10.14 8.65
N CYS A 93 18.79 9.50 9.71
CA CYS A 93 19.21 9.78 11.09
C CYS A 93 20.50 9.05 11.49
N GLY A 94 21.24 8.43 10.55
CA GLY A 94 22.49 7.71 10.84
C GLY A 94 22.28 6.31 11.43
N GLY A 95 21.03 5.85 11.55
CA GLY A 95 20.68 4.52 12.06
C GLY A 95 20.67 3.44 10.98
N LYS A 96 20.73 2.17 11.42
CA LYS A 96 20.52 0.99 10.58
C LYS A 96 19.46 0.11 11.24
N LEU A 97 18.54 -0.45 10.45
CA LEU A 97 17.63 -1.47 10.97
C LEU A 97 18.47 -2.59 11.62
N GLY A 98 18.22 -2.87 12.90
CA GLY A 98 18.95 -3.89 13.67
C GLY A 98 20.23 -3.41 14.37
N ARG A 99 20.63 -2.14 14.26
CA ARG A 99 21.76 -1.56 15.02
C ARG A 99 21.51 -0.09 15.34
N PHE A 100 20.92 0.18 16.49
CA PHE A 100 20.93 1.52 17.06
C PHE A 100 22.13 1.62 18.01
N HIS A 101 23.04 2.56 17.76
CA HIS A 101 24.07 2.87 18.75
C HIS A 101 23.47 3.85 19.76
N SER A 102 23.55 3.52 21.03
CA SER A 102 22.94 4.19 22.19
C SER A 102 23.45 5.61 22.48
N ARG A 103 23.99 6.32 21.49
CA ARG A 103 24.55 7.67 21.67
C ARG A 103 23.65 8.82 21.22
N SER A 104 22.44 8.53 20.75
CA SER A 104 21.52 9.58 20.32
C SER A 104 20.70 10.04 21.53
N ALA A 105 20.59 11.37 21.70
CA ALA A 105 19.79 11.97 22.77
C ALA A 105 18.32 11.51 22.68
N PRO A 106 17.60 11.42 23.81
CA PRO A 106 16.15 11.12 23.79
C PRO A 106 15.41 12.09 22.85
N GLY A 107 14.68 11.57 21.86
CA GLY A 107 13.95 12.38 20.88
C GLY A 107 14.66 12.62 19.55
N SER A 108 15.90 12.14 19.35
CA SER A 108 16.68 12.35 18.11
C SER A 108 16.42 11.31 17.00
N GLY A 109 15.53 10.35 17.22
CA GLY A 109 15.15 9.35 16.23
C GLY A 109 14.11 9.89 15.22
N PRO A 110 13.89 9.16 14.09
CA PRO A 110 12.85 9.51 13.14
C PRO A 110 11.46 9.44 13.77
N LYS A 111 10.54 10.26 13.28
CA LYS A 111 9.13 10.16 13.67
C LYS A 111 8.57 8.79 13.29
N PRO A 112 7.61 8.24 14.07
CA PRO A 112 6.91 7.03 13.69
C PRO A 112 6.21 7.20 12.34
N VAL A 113 6.28 6.18 11.48
CA VAL A 113 5.43 6.13 10.29
C VAL A 113 4.04 5.68 10.70
N ILE A 114 3.01 6.38 10.26
CA ILE A 114 1.62 6.03 10.55
C ILE A 114 1.08 5.23 9.37
N GLY A 115 0.76 3.96 9.60
CA GLY A 115 0.05 3.10 8.65
C GLY A 115 -1.46 3.17 8.91
N ILE A 116 -2.24 3.42 7.87
CA ILE A 116 -3.70 3.45 7.95
C ILE A 116 -4.25 2.42 6.98
N ASP A 117 -5.13 1.53 7.46
CA ASP A 117 -5.80 0.55 6.60
C ASP A 117 -7.27 0.44 6.95
N PHE A 118 -8.09 0.25 5.91
CA PHE A 118 -9.52 0.06 6.06
C PHE A 118 -9.87 -1.34 6.56
N THR A 119 -9.04 -2.33 6.24
CA THR A 119 -9.20 -3.73 6.65
C THR A 119 -8.51 -3.95 7.99
N TYR A 120 -9.31 -4.01 9.06
CA TYR A 120 -8.78 -4.16 10.42
C TYR A 120 -7.87 -5.38 10.59
N GLU A 121 -8.20 -6.50 9.96
CA GLU A 121 -7.50 -7.78 10.02
C GLU A 121 -6.06 -7.73 9.50
N MET A 122 -5.73 -6.74 8.69
CA MET A 122 -4.36 -6.49 8.23
C MET A 122 -3.46 -5.90 9.32
N LEU A 123 -4.01 -5.09 10.23
CA LEU A 123 -3.24 -4.33 11.21
C LEU A 123 -2.53 -5.20 12.27
N PRO A 124 -3.12 -6.29 12.80
CA PRO A 124 -2.40 -7.22 13.68
C PRO A 124 -1.20 -7.87 12.98
N VAL A 125 -1.32 -8.20 11.68
CA VAL A 125 -0.21 -8.76 10.90
C VAL A 125 0.91 -7.72 10.74
N ALA A 126 0.56 -6.47 10.46
CA ALA A 126 1.52 -5.37 10.37
C ALA A 126 2.24 -5.14 11.68
N ARG A 127 1.53 -5.11 12.82
CA ARG A 127 2.12 -4.96 14.16
C ARG A 127 3.10 -6.09 14.47
N LYS A 128 2.70 -7.34 14.26
CA LYS A 128 3.57 -8.51 14.45
C LYS A 128 4.84 -8.44 13.61
N LYS A 129 4.72 -7.96 12.37
CA LYS A 129 5.85 -7.80 11.45
C LYS A 129 6.83 -6.73 11.93
N VAL A 130 6.34 -5.62 12.50
CA VAL A 130 7.16 -4.56 13.12
C VAL A 130 7.87 -5.13 14.33
N GLU A 131 7.15 -5.76 15.26
CA GLU A 131 7.69 -6.36 16.49
C GLU A 131 8.78 -7.40 16.18
N ALA A 132 8.56 -8.27 15.18
CA ALA A 132 9.55 -9.27 14.78
C ALA A 132 10.85 -8.64 14.23
N ARG A 133 10.81 -7.42 13.70
CA ARG A 133 12.00 -6.69 13.21
C ARG A 133 12.68 -5.86 14.29
N GLU A 134 11.96 -5.40 15.29
CA GLU A 134 12.51 -4.71 16.48
C GLU A 134 13.33 -5.65 17.37
N PHE A 135 13.06 -6.98 17.35
CA PHE A 135 13.74 -7.99 18.14
C PHE A 135 15.24 -8.16 17.87
N VAL A 136 15.81 -7.48 16.91
CA VAL A 136 17.27 -7.48 16.64
C VAL A 136 18.03 -6.46 17.51
N TRP A 137 17.43 -5.93 18.58
CA TRP A 137 18.06 -5.03 19.52
C TRP A 137 18.85 -5.78 20.60
N PRO A 138 20.14 -5.47 20.84
CA PRO A 138 20.97 -6.23 21.76
C PRO A 138 20.61 -6.08 23.24
N ASP A 139 19.79 -5.08 23.60
CA ASP A 139 19.53 -4.77 25.02
C ASP A 139 18.05 -4.89 25.37
N LYS A 140 17.67 -6.06 25.91
CA LYS A 140 16.29 -6.39 26.34
C LYS A 140 15.86 -5.70 27.64
N HIS A 141 16.72 -4.94 28.30
CA HIS A 141 16.52 -4.52 29.70
C HIS A 141 16.30 -3.01 29.91
N SER A 142 16.21 -2.20 28.85
CA SER A 142 15.95 -0.78 29.06
C SER A 142 14.49 -0.42 28.74
N ASP A 143 13.75 0.04 29.75
CA ASP A 143 12.39 0.60 29.65
C ASP A 143 12.30 1.81 28.68
N VAL A 144 13.45 2.27 28.18
CA VAL A 144 13.59 3.32 27.17
C VAL A 144 12.97 2.90 25.84
N TRP A 145 12.98 1.60 25.52
CA TRP A 145 12.52 1.05 24.23
C TRP A 145 11.01 0.99 24.08
N ALA A 146 10.26 0.91 25.17
CA ALA A 146 8.80 1.00 25.17
C ALA A 146 8.28 2.37 24.67
N ARG A 147 9.14 3.39 24.58
CA ARG A 147 8.79 4.76 24.14
C ARG A 147 9.02 5.02 22.65
N PHE A 148 9.77 4.19 21.94
CA PHE A 148 10.02 4.38 20.50
C PHE A 148 9.07 3.52 19.67
N ARG A 149 7.91 4.07 19.34
CA ARG A 149 7.02 3.46 18.34
C ARG A 149 7.63 3.66 16.95
N VAL A 150 8.15 2.60 16.36
CA VAL A 150 8.68 2.57 14.97
C VAL A 150 7.59 2.89 13.96
N CYS A 151 6.44 2.26 14.14
CA CYS A 151 5.24 2.48 13.33
C CYS A 151 4.00 2.47 14.22
N THR A 152 3.01 3.26 13.83
CA THR A 152 1.68 3.25 14.46
C THR A 152 0.67 2.79 13.42
N PHE A 153 -0.25 1.90 13.78
CA PHE A 153 -1.27 1.39 12.87
C PHE A 153 -2.66 1.77 13.35
N ILE A 154 -3.44 2.38 12.45
CA ILE A 154 -4.78 2.92 12.72
C ILE A 154 -5.75 2.34 11.70
N ASN A 155 -6.94 1.94 12.13
CA ASN A 155 -8.01 1.59 11.21
C ASN A 155 -8.67 2.87 10.69
N GLY A 156 -8.79 3.02 9.38
CA GLY A 156 -9.32 4.24 8.77
C GLY A 156 -9.57 4.11 7.27
N ASP A 157 -10.38 5.03 6.75
CA ASP A 157 -10.74 5.11 5.34
C ASP A 157 -9.86 6.13 4.62
N ALA A 158 -9.34 5.76 3.44
CA ALA A 158 -8.55 6.64 2.58
C ALA A 158 -9.30 7.91 2.15
N GLN A 159 -10.63 7.85 2.10
CA GLN A 159 -11.49 8.97 1.71
C GLN A 159 -11.82 9.93 2.88
N SER A 160 -11.47 9.54 4.12
CA SER A 160 -11.69 10.32 5.35
C SER A 160 -10.68 9.89 6.40
N LEU A 161 -9.48 10.45 6.31
CA LEU A 161 -8.37 10.09 7.19
C LEU A 161 -8.58 10.69 8.59
N PRO A 162 -8.36 9.94 9.67
CA PRO A 162 -8.47 10.44 11.04
C PRO A 162 -7.25 11.29 11.43
N LEU A 163 -6.93 12.29 10.60
CA LEU A 163 -5.76 13.13 10.72
C LEU A 163 -6.12 14.60 10.48
N PRO A 164 -5.48 15.54 11.18
CA PRO A 164 -5.65 16.98 10.94
C PRO A 164 -5.16 17.40 9.55
N ASP A 165 -5.64 18.55 9.10
CA ASP A 165 -5.11 19.23 7.92
C ASP A 165 -3.63 19.52 8.09
N ALA A 166 -2.87 19.52 7.00
CA ALA A 166 -1.45 19.88 6.96
C ALA A 166 -0.62 19.20 8.07
N SER A 167 -0.88 17.93 8.36
CA SER A 167 -0.21 17.15 9.42
C SER A 167 0.90 16.23 8.92
N ALA A 168 0.96 15.98 7.60
CA ALA A 168 1.92 15.07 6.98
C ALA A 168 2.88 15.77 6.00
N ASP A 169 4.09 15.24 5.87
CA ASP A 169 5.08 15.66 4.88
C ASP A 169 5.11 14.72 3.67
N VAL A 170 4.77 13.45 3.89
CA VAL A 170 4.60 12.43 2.84
C VAL A 170 3.34 11.63 3.11
N VAL A 171 2.50 11.48 2.09
CA VAL A 171 1.41 10.51 2.06
C VAL A 171 1.73 9.49 0.96
N SER A 172 1.59 8.21 1.27
CA SER A 172 1.74 7.13 0.30
C SER A 172 0.53 6.22 0.28
N ILE A 173 0.28 5.61 -0.88
CA ILE A 173 -0.65 4.51 -1.04
C ILE A 173 -0.06 3.51 -2.05
N ALA A 174 0.07 2.24 -1.66
CA ALA A 174 0.62 1.21 -2.54
C ALA A 174 -0.39 0.08 -2.77
N PHE A 175 -0.71 -0.14 -4.06
CA PHE A 175 -1.63 -1.19 -4.52
C PHE A 175 -3.04 -1.12 -3.89
N GLY A 176 -3.38 0.08 -3.38
CA GLY A 176 -4.61 0.34 -2.66
C GLY A 176 -5.58 1.26 -3.38
N ILE A 177 -5.10 2.22 -4.18
CA ILE A 177 -5.95 3.28 -4.75
C ILE A 177 -7.05 2.74 -5.67
N ARG A 178 -6.81 1.66 -6.43
CA ARG A 178 -7.81 1.02 -7.27
C ARG A 178 -8.94 0.36 -6.47
N ASN A 179 -8.68 0.04 -5.20
CA ASN A 179 -9.62 -0.60 -4.28
C ASN A 179 -10.52 0.41 -3.55
N VAL A 180 -10.14 1.68 -3.52
CA VAL A 180 -10.95 2.77 -2.95
C VAL A 180 -12.24 2.96 -3.77
N GLN A 181 -13.34 3.30 -3.11
CA GLN A 181 -14.63 3.51 -3.77
C GLN A 181 -14.58 4.73 -4.71
N ASP A 182 -14.06 5.84 -4.21
CA ASP A 182 -13.82 7.08 -4.99
C ASP A 182 -12.33 7.49 -4.88
N PRO A 183 -11.49 7.12 -5.87
CA PRO A 183 -10.07 7.50 -5.88
C PRO A 183 -9.84 9.02 -5.89
N ALA A 184 -10.73 9.80 -6.54
CA ALA A 184 -10.59 11.25 -6.58
C ALA A 184 -10.83 11.87 -5.19
N ALA A 185 -11.82 11.38 -4.45
CA ALA A 185 -12.05 11.80 -3.05
C ALA A 185 -10.84 11.47 -2.16
N ALA A 186 -10.26 10.28 -2.32
CA ALA A 186 -9.07 9.91 -1.56
C ALA A 186 -7.87 10.81 -1.88
N ILE A 187 -7.64 11.15 -3.16
CA ILE A 187 -6.54 12.03 -3.57
C ILE A 187 -6.74 13.44 -3.00
N ARG A 188 -7.98 13.97 -2.98
CA ARG A 188 -8.30 15.25 -2.33
C ARG A 188 -8.04 15.18 -0.82
N GLU A 189 -8.39 14.07 -0.18
CA GLU A 189 -8.13 13.85 1.24
C GLU A 189 -6.62 13.77 1.55
N PHE A 190 -5.85 13.12 0.69
CA PHE A 190 -4.37 13.12 0.80
C PHE A 190 -3.81 14.54 0.66
N ARG A 191 -4.40 15.34 -0.24
CA ARG A 191 -4.01 16.75 -0.38
C ARG A 191 -4.31 17.57 0.88
N ARG A 192 -5.46 17.33 1.54
CA ARG A 192 -5.85 18.00 2.78
C ARG A 192 -4.86 17.76 3.91
N VAL A 193 -4.44 16.51 4.11
CA VAL A 193 -3.51 16.16 5.21
C VAL A 193 -2.06 16.52 4.93
N LEU A 194 -1.68 16.74 3.68
CA LEU A 194 -0.33 17.16 3.30
C LEU A 194 -0.09 18.64 3.57
N ARG A 195 1.07 18.95 4.14
CA ARG A 195 1.58 20.31 4.28
C ARG A 195 1.96 20.93 2.93
N PRO A 196 2.05 22.27 2.80
CA PRO A 196 2.75 22.90 1.69
C PRO A 196 4.15 22.29 1.50
N GLY A 197 4.53 21.98 0.26
CA GLY A 197 5.76 21.26 -0.07
C GLY A 197 5.73 19.76 0.20
N GLY A 198 4.61 19.22 0.71
CA GLY A 198 4.40 17.80 0.96
C GLY A 198 4.33 16.97 -0.33
N ARG A 199 4.54 15.66 -0.24
CA ARG A 199 4.64 14.75 -1.39
C ARG A 199 3.63 13.63 -1.28
N LEU A 200 2.86 13.41 -2.37
CA LEU A 200 2.02 12.24 -2.55
C LEU A 200 2.75 11.20 -3.40
N ILE A 201 2.77 9.96 -2.94
CA ILE A 201 3.35 8.81 -3.65
C ILE A 201 2.26 7.75 -3.84
N ILE A 202 1.88 7.49 -5.09
CA ILE A 202 0.94 6.42 -5.44
C ILE A 202 1.71 5.33 -6.19
N LEU A 203 1.76 4.13 -5.64
CA LEU A 203 2.34 2.95 -6.27
C LEU A 203 1.22 2.01 -6.66
N GLU A 204 1.02 1.76 -7.97
CA GLU A 204 -0.11 0.95 -8.42
C GLU A 204 0.26 0.08 -9.63
N PHE A 205 -0.48 -1.02 -9.78
CA PHE A 205 -0.39 -1.84 -10.99
C PHE A 205 -0.87 -1.06 -12.21
N SER A 206 -0.29 -1.40 -13.34
CA SER A 206 -0.63 -0.82 -14.63
C SER A 206 -0.45 -1.89 -15.72
N LEU A 207 -0.86 -1.57 -16.92
CA LEU A 207 -0.69 -2.47 -18.05
C LEU A 207 0.53 -2.04 -18.89
N PRO A 208 1.36 -3.00 -19.36
CA PRO A 208 2.39 -2.73 -20.34
C PRO A 208 1.83 -2.03 -21.57
N THR A 209 2.56 -1.05 -22.09
CA THR A 209 2.20 -0.36 -23.35
C THR A 209 2.49 -1.21 -24.57
N ASN A 210 3.53 -2.05 -24.52
CA ASN A 210 3.86 -2.99 -25.59
C ASN A 210 2.78 -4.09 -25.65
N PRO A 211 2.13 -4.33 -26.80
CA PRO A 211 1.00 -5.27 -26.93
C PRO A 211 1.40 -6.72 -26.66
N VAL A 212 2.61 -7.14 -27.04
CA VAL A 212 3.11 -8.51 -26.80
C VAL A 212 3.29 -8.75 -25.29
N LEU A 213 3.98 -7.83 -24.61
CA LEU A 213 4.16 -7.91 -23.15
C LEU A 213 2.83 -7.85 -22.42
N ARG A 214 1.89 -7.03 -22.90
CA ARG A 214 0.52 -6.96 -22.35
C ARG A 214 -0.23 -8.27 -22.52
N GLY A 215 -0.08 -8.93 -23.67
CA GLY A 215 -0.66 -10.26 -23.90
C GLY A 215 -0.11 -11.32 -22.94
N MET A 216 1.20 -11.37 -22.78
CA MET A 216 1.87 -12.29 -21.83
C MET A 216 1.47 -12.01 -20.38
N TYR A 217 1.43 -10.73 -19.99
CA TYR A 217 0.98 -10.30 -18.66
C TYR A 217 -0.46 -10.76 -18.41
N ASN A 218 -1.39 -10.47 -19.31
CA ASN A 218 -2.79 -10.86 -19.17
C ASN A 218 -2.97 -12.38 -19.12
N PHE A 219 -2.19 -13.15 -19.91
CA PHE A 219 -2.22 -14.62 -19.84
C PHE A 219 -1.81 -15.10 -18.43
N TYR A 220 -0.67 -14.61 -17.92
CA TYR A 220 -0.22 -14.97 -16.58
C TYR A 220 -1.24 -14.58 -15.50
N PHE A 221 -1.72 -13.33 -15.52
CA PHE A 221 -2.60 -12.78 -14.51
C PHE A 221 -4.01 -13.37 -14.51
N ARG A 222 -4.52 -13.80 -15.68
CA ARG A 222 -5.88 -14.38 -15.80
C ARG A 222 -5.90 -15.90 -15.73
N GLN A 223 -4.82 -16.58 -16.13
CA GLN A 223 -4.82 -18.04 -16.23
C GLN A 223 -3.97 -18.71 -15.14
N ILE A 224 -2.81 -18.18 -14.80
CA ILE A 224 -1.87 -18.82 -13.88
C ILE A 224 -2.09 -18.34 -12.45
N LEU A 225 -2.00 -17.03 -12.22
CA LEU A 225 -2.07 -16.42 -10.89
C LEU A 225 -3.33 -16.80 -10.11
N PRO A 226 -4.57 -16.75 -10.65
CA PRO A 226 -5.75 -17.08 -9.86
C PRO A 226 -5.76 -18.54 -9.38
N ARG A 227 -5.25 -19.46 -10.18
CA ARG A 227 -5.21 -20.87 -9.82
C ARG A 227 -4.18 -21.15 -8.72
N THR A 228 -2.96 -20.68 -8.92
CA THR A 228 -1.84 -20.91 -7.98
C THR A 228 -2.05 -20.16 -6.66
N ALA A 229 -2.47 -18.91 -6.70
CA ALA A 229 -2.68 -18.10 -5.52
C ALA A 229 -3.90 -18.56 -4.69
N THR A 230 -4.98 -19.00 -5.33
CA THR A 230 -6.13 -19.60 -4.64
C THR A 230 -5.73 -20.92 -3.97
N LEU A 231 -4.91 -21.74 -4.64
CA LEU A 231 -4.41 -22.99 -4.04
C LEU A 231 -3.58 -22.73 -2.77
N ILE A 232 -2.71 -21.71 -2.79
CA ILE A 232 -1.86 -21.35 -1.65
C ILE A 232 -2.68 -20.75 -0.50
N SER A 233 -3.66 -19.91 -0.80
CA SER A 233 -4.42 -19.16 0.22
C SER A 233 -5.67 -19.87 0.72
N GLY A 234 -6.21 -20.83 -0.05
CA GLY A 234 -7.54 -21.39 0.19
C GLY A 234 -8.68 -20.38 -0.02
N ASP A 235 -8.44 -19.31 -0.76
CA ASP A 235 -9.41 -18.21 -0.94
C ASP A 235 -10.72 -18.67 -1.59
N LYS A 236 -11.83 -18.30 -0.97
CA LYS A 236 -13.21 -18.52 -1.46
C LYS A 236 -13.93 -17.22 -1.81
N THR A 237 -13.28 -16.06 -1.63
CA THR A 237 -13.88 -14.74 -1.86
C THR A 237 -13.74 -14.28 -3.31
N GLY A 238 -12.89 -14.95 -4.10
CA GLY A 238 -12.59 -14.56 -5.48
C GLY A 238 -11.52 -13.47 -5.59
N ALA A 239 -10.69 -13.27 -4.56
CA ALA A 239 -9.65 -12.24 -4.51
C ALA A 239 -8.70 -12.29 -5.71
N TYR A 240 -8.28 -13.49 -6.10
CA TYR A 240 -7.31 -13.66 -7.18
C TYR A 240 -7.93 -13.63 -8.59
N LYS A 241 -9.25 -13.71 -8.69
CA LYS A 241 -9.99 -13.35 -9.91
C LYS A 241 -10.23 -11.84 -9.99
N TYR A 242 -10.48 -11.19 -8.84
CA TYR A 242 -10.64 -9.74 -8.76
C TYR A 242 -9.36 -8.99 -9.15
N LEU A 243 -8.20 -9.45 -8.75
CA LEU A 243 -6.93 -8.76 -8.98
C LEU A 243 -6.69 -8.44 -10.46
N PRO A 244 -6.67 -9.40 -11.41
CA PRO A 244 -6.45 -9.09 -12.83
C PRO A 244 -7.53 -8.18 -13.41
N GLU A 245 -8.80 -8.40 -13.07
CA GLU A 245 -9.89 -7.60 -13.63
C GLU A 245 -9.87 -6.17 -13.08
N SER A 246 -9.58 -5.98 -11.78
CA SER A 246 -9.44 -4.66 -11.19
C SER A 246 -8.27 -3.86 -11.79
N VAL A 247 -7.20 -4.51 -12.22
CA VAL A 247 -6.08 -3.84 -12.91
C VAL A 247 -6.45 -3.50 -14.36
N ASN A 248 -7.11 -4.42 -15.06
CA ASN A 248 -7.46 -4.24 -16.47
C ASN A 248 -8.51 -3.14 -16.71
N THR A 249 -9.40 -2.93 -15.75
CA THR A 249 -10.52 -1.96 -15.83
C THR A 249 -10.26 -0.67 -15.07
N PHE A 250 -9.12 -0.56 -14.36
CA PHE A 250 -8.78 0.66 -13.64
C PHE A 250 -8.37 1.78 -14.59
N ILE A 251 -8.44 3.02 -14.09
CA ILE A 251 -8.08 4.23 -14.84
C ILE A 251 -6.65 4.16 -15.38
N GLY A 252 -6.45 4.74 -16.55
CA GLY A 252 -5.15 4.81 -17.20
C GLY A 252 -4.18 5.76 -16.49
N ARG A 253 -2.91 5.71 -16.91
CA ARG A 253 -1.83 6.50 -16.30
C ARG A 253 -2.07 7.99 -16.41
N GLU A 254 -2.52 8.45 -17.59
CA GLU A 254 -2.78 9.87 -17.85
C GLU A 254 -3.99 10.36 -17.04
N GLN A 255 -5.01 9.52 -16.88
CA GLN A 255 -6.16 9.84 -16.03
C GLN A 255 -5.77 9.97 -14.56
N MET A 256 -4.87 9.10 -14.05
CA MET A 256 -4.35 9.21 -12.70
C MET A 256 -3.58 10.52 -12.50
N THR A 257 -2.68 10.88 -13.43
CA THR A 257 -1.93 12.14 -13.33
C THR A 257 -2.84 13.37 -13.47
N ALA A 258 -3.87 13.32 -14.31
CA ALA A 258 -4.88 14.36 -14.40
C ALA A 258 -5.64 14.53 -13.08
N MET A 259 -6.13 13.41 -12.50
CA MET A 259 -6.83 13.41 -11.22
C MET A 259 -5.99 14.00 -10.08
N MET A 260 -4.67 13.75 -10.08
CA MET A 260 -3.76 14.37 -9.11
C MET A 260 -3.64 15.88 -9.33
N ARG A 261 -3.52 16.35 -10.59
CA ARG A 261 -3.49 17.78 -10.90
C ARG A 261 -4.80 18.49 -10.53
N ASP A 262 -5.92 17.87 -10.83
CA ASP A 262 -7.27 18.37 -10.48
C ASP A 262 -7.47 18.50 -8.97
N ALA A 263 -6.81 17.63 -8.20
CA ALA A 263 -6.77 17.74 -6.73
C ALA A 263 -5.79 18.82 -6.21
N GLY A 264 -5.10 19.57 -7.08
CA GLY A 264 -4.22 20.66 -6.71
C GLY A 264 -2.76 20.25 -6.44
N PHE A 265 -2.31 19.11 -6.96
CA PHE A 265 -0.89 18.75 -6.92
C PHE A 265 -0.15 19.37 -8.11
N ALA A 266 1.02 19.94 -7.85
CA ALA A 266 2.02 20.36 -8.83
C ALA A 266 3.08 19.26 -9.03
N ASP A 267 3.97 19.45 -10.02
CA ASP A 267 5.11 18.55 -10.30
C ASP A 267 4.69 17.07 -10.35
N VAL A 268 3.56 16.81 -11.06
CA VAL A 268 3.01 15.45 -11.14
C VAL A 268 3.76 14.64 -12.18
N ASP A 269 4.51 13.63 -11.70
CA ASP A 269 5.32 12.71 -12.49
C ASP A 269 4.78 11.28 -12.42
N GLN A 270 5.05 10.49 -13.49
CA GLN A 270 4.83 9.05 -13.48
C GLN A 270 6.13 8.29 -13.81
N HIS A 271 6.41 7.24 -13.05
CA HIS A 271 7.60 6.41 -13.18
C HIS A 271 7.22 4.96 -13.43
N PRO A 272 7.13 4.54 -14.70
CA PRO A 272 6.86 3.14 -15.04
C PRO A 272 8.01 2.22 -14.61
N MET A 273 7.68 1.05 -14.11
CA MET A 273 8.62 0.02 -13.66
C MET A 273 8.25 -1.32 -14.27
N THR A 274 9.24 -2.21 -14.43
CA THR A 274 9.05 -3.58 -14.94
C THR A 274 8.19 -3.58 -16.21
N PHE A 275 8.70 -2.92 -17.25
CA PHE A 275 8.01 -2.78 -18.56
C PHE A 275 6.60 -2.17 -18.46
N GLY A 276 6.30 -1.46 -17.37
CA GLY A 276 5.02 -0.80 -17.15
C GLY A 276 3.97 -1.64 -16.44
N VAL A 277 4.33 -2.78 -15.85
CA VAL A 277 3.46 -3.59 -15.00
C VAL A 277 3.11 -2.85 -13.71
N CYS A 278 4.00 -1.98 -13.24
CA CYS A 278 3.79 -1.14 -12.07
C CYS A 278 4.20 0.29 -12.39
N VAL A 279 3.49 1.26 -11.82
CA VAL A 279 3.81 2.69 -11.96
C VAL A 279 3.83 3.33 -10.58
N CYS A 280 4.83 4.17 -10.35
CA CYS A 280 4.86 5.06 -9.20
C CYS A 280 4.57 6.48 -9.67
N TYR A 281 3.51 7.07 -9.16
CA TYR A 281 3.17 8.48 -9.39
C TYR A 281 3.68 9.30 -8.20
N ARG A 282 4.17 10.48 -8.49
CA ARG A 282 4.55 11.48 -7.50
C ARG A 282 3.86 12.80 -7.82
N GLY A 283 3.34 13.46 -6.80
CA GLY A 283 2.85 14.83 -6.88
C GLY A 283 3.33 15.62 -5.67
N ARG A 284 3.45 16.92 -5.81
CA ARG A 284 3.85 17.85 -4.75
C ARG A 284 2.73 18.84 -4.46
N VAL A 285 2.53 19.13 -3.19
CA VAL A 285 1.70 20.25 -2.75
C VAL A 285 2.45 21.57 -2.98
N PRO A 286 1.89 22.54 -3.68
CA PRO A 286 2.47 23.88 -3.82
C PRO A 286 2.74 24.56 -2.48
#